data_e4160847a4d9750c99b0f392054e8a76
#
_entry.id   e4160847a4d9750c99b0f392054e8a76
#
_cell.length_a   1.000
_cell.length_b   1.000
_cell.length_c   1.000
_cell.angle_alpha   90.00
_cell.angle_beta   90.00
_cell.angle_gamma   90.00
#
_symmetry.space_group_name_H-M   'P 1'
#
loop_
_entity.id
_entity.type
_entity.pdbx_description
1 polymer ?
#
loop_
_entity_poly.entity_id
_entity_poly.type
_entity_poly.pdbx_seq_one_letter_code
_entity_poly.pdbx_strand_id
1 'polypeptide(L)'
;MSHNNTTTGQPLIQDQVATMLVEPLEAASVVLAAGPTVFNSSAPLRIPTLTGGFNPDWVGEGELIPDTEKAAFGELQLMPTNRKSIKTITRVTNELVRQATVGVSTVLQSRLVRDVANKLDDALLAGDGANDTVTGILNQPGTQAGTLDLTGTDAFLDALAMAAAEEVTPNRWILNGGDFFTLRKLKDQNGRHLLQTEIAGDVAYSLFGVPVTVSNKIPAGKAILADMKQVAVVRDIDPTVTILNERYAEYDEVGIRVTTRYDLGLIHPEGVVILSAAGGA
;
A
#
# COMPACT_ATOMS: atom_id res chain seq x y z
N MET A 1 37.95 31.35 19.67
CA MET A 1 37.76 30.52 18.47
C MET A 1 36.97 29.28 18.90
N SER A 2 35.68 29.27 18.64
CA SER A 2 34.82 28.15 18.98
C SER A 2 34.98 27.07 17.89
N HIS A 3 35.54 25.93 18.26
CA HIS A 3 35.57 24.77 17.39
C HIS A 3 34.14 24.25 17.25
N ASN A 4 33.60 24.28 16.04
CA ASN A 4 32.38 23.57 15.71
C ASN A 4 32.68 22.07 15.78
N ASN A 5 32.22 21.44 16.84
CA ASN A 5 32.34 20.01 17.05
C ASN A 5 31.31 19.29 16.16
N THR A 6 31.72 18.23 15.47
CA THR A 6 30.88 17.33 14.67
C THR A 6 29.66 16.76 15.41
N THR A 7 29.63 16.87 16.72
CA THR A 7 28.52 16.44 17.59
C THR A 7 27.25 17.29 17.41
N THR A 8 27.38 18.55 16.94
CA THR A 8 26.23 19.46 16.71
C THR A 8 25.57 19.25 15.35
N GLY A 9 26.25 18.57 14.42
CA GLY A 9 25.74 18.31 13.07
C GLY A 9 25.03 16.96 12.90
N GLN A 10 25.12 16.06 13.88
CA GLN A 10 24.50 14.72 13.78
C GLN A 10 22.98 14.72 13.59
N PRO A 11 22.17 15.53 14.29
CA PRO A 11 20.73 15.55 14.06
C PRO A 11 20.36 16.06 12.67
N LEU A 12 21.07 17.06 12.16
CA LEU A 12 20.83 17.60 10.80
C LEU A 12 21.17 16.59 9.71
N ILE A 13 22.21 15.77 9.89
CA ILE A 13 22.58 14.72 8.95
C ILE A 13 21.54 13.58 8.98
N GLN A 14 21.02 13.21 10.15
CA GLN A 14 19.98 12.20 10.29
C GLN A 14 18.66 12.63 9.66
N ASP A 15 18.23 13.87 9.86
CA ASP A 15 17.01 14.42 9.28
C ASP A 15 17.11 14.51 7.75
N GLN A 16 18.25 14.94 7.22
CA GLN A 16 18.48 14.97 5.76
C GLN A 16 18.45 13.58 5.13
N VAL A 17 19.05 12.58 5.78
CA VAL A 17 19.05 11.19 5.29
C VAL A 17 17.65 10.57 5.40
N ALA A 18 16.88 10.88 6.45
CA ALA A 18 15.50 10.43 6.59
C ALA A 18 14.63 10.98 5.44
N THR A 19 14.70 12.29 5.18
CA THR A 19 13.95 12.91 4.08
C THR A 19 14.33 12.34 2.71
N MET A 20 15.61 12.02 2.49
CA MET A 20 16.09 11.38 1.25
C MET A 20 15.54 9.97 1.01
N LEU A 21 15.00 9.31 2.02
CA LEU A 21 14.47 7.95 1.90
C LEU A 21 12.95 7.87 1.82
N VAL A 22 12.23 8.84 2.41
CA VAL A 22 10.76 8.84 2.45
C VAL A 22 10.17 8.95 1.04
N GLU A 23 10.53 9.99 0.31
CA GLU A 23 10.02 10.19 -1.06
C GLU A 23 10.34 9.04 -2.02
N PRO A 24 11.60 8.51 -2.06
CA PRO A 24 11.90 7.35 -2.88
C PRO A 24 11.17 6.08 -2.43
N LEU A 25 10.88 5.91 -1.14
CA LEU A 25 10.13 4.76 -0.64
C LEU A 25 8.67 4.82 -1.08
N GLU A 26 8.04 5.98 -0.95
CA GLU A 26 6.66 6.19 -1.39
C GLU A 26 6.52 5.97 -2.90
N ALA A 27 7.47 6.46 -3.69
CA ALA A 27 7.50 6.24 -5.13
C ALA A 27 7.81 4.78 -5.53
N ALA A 28 8.57 4.05 -4.71
CA ALA A 28 8.94 2.66 -4.98
C ALA A 28 7.87 1.65 -4.54
N SER A 29 7.05 2.01 -3.56
CA SER A 29 5.94 1.16 -3.09
C SER A 29 4.75 1.25 -4.02
N VAL A 30 4.23 0.09 -4.43
CA VAL A 30 3.05 -0.02 -5.30
C VAL A 30 1.80 0.50 -4.61
N VAL A 31 1.63 0.20 -3.33
CA VAL A 31 0.45 0.61 -2.55
C VAL A 31 0.49 2.11 -2.27
N LEU A 32 1.62 2.64 -1.82
CA LEU A 32 1.75 4.06 -1.51
C LEU A 32 1.64 4.94 -2.77
N ALA A 33 2.23 4.50 -3.89
CA ALA A 33 2.11 5.18 -5.18
C ALA A 33 0.69 5.14 -5.76
N ALA A 34 -0.15 4.19 -5.33
CA ALA A 34 -1.55 4.12 -5.75
C ALA A 34 -2.44 5.22 -5.12
N GLY A 35 -1.91 5.99 -4.16
CA GLY A 35 -2.57 7.14 -3.54
C GLY A 35 -3.55 6.81 -2.42
N PRO A 36 -3.18 5.96 -1.44
CA PRO A 36 -3.98 5.74 -0.24
C PRO A 36 -4.02 7.00 0.63
N THR A 37 -4.96 7.05 1.57
CA THR A 37 -4.97 8.10 2.59
C THR A 37 -3.92 7.77 3.66
N VAL A 38 -2.87 8.59 3.76
CA VAL A 38 -1.76 8.37 4.70
C VAL A 38 -1.94 9.23 5.94
N PHE A 39 -1.91 8.59 7.11
CA PHE A 39 -1.94 9.24 8.42
C PHE A 39 -0.59 9.05 9.12
N ASN A 40 -0.08 10.12 9.73
CA ASN A 40 1.11 10.07 10.56
C ASN A 40 0.69 10.05 12.04
N SER A 41 0.99 8.97 12.74
CA SER A 41 0.65 8.83 14.16
C SER A 41 1.61 7.88 14.86
N SER A 42 2.19 8.35 15.97
CA SER A 42 3.02 7.53 16.87
C SER A 42 2.19 6.77 17.93
N ALA A 43 0.90 7.08 18.03
CA ALA A 43 -0.04 6.45 18.95
C ALA A 43 -1.08 5.63 18.16
N PRO A 44 -1.79 4.69 18.80
CA PRO A 44 -2.91 4.01 18.18
C PRO A 44 -3.92 5.01 17.61
N LEU A 45 -4.19 4.92 16.31
CA LEU A 45 -5.14 5.77 15.61
C LEU A 45 -6.50 5.10 15.60
N ARG A 46 -7.53 5.83 16.01
CA ARG A 46 -8.92 5.39 15.98
C ARG A 46 -9.71 6.28 15.03
N ILE A 47 -10.21 5.67 13.98
CA ILE A 47 -11.04 6.36 12.98
C ILE A 47 -12.48 5.95 13.21
N PRO A 48 -13.37 6.87 13.61
CA PRO A 48 -14.79 6.55 13.73
C PRO A 48 -15.37 6.30 12.35
N THR A 49 -16.09 5.20 12.19
CA THR A 49 -16.82 4.84 10.99
C THR A 49 -18.32 4.82 11.27
N LEU A 50 -19.12 5.28 10.32
CA LEU A 50 -20.57 5.18 10.41
C LEU A 50 -21.02 3.88 9.74
N THR A 51 -21.54 2.94 10.51
CA THR A 51 -21.96 1.62 10.02
C THR A 51 -23.46 1.53 9.70
N GLY A 52 -24.23 2.57 9.99
CA GLY A 52 -25.66 2.63 9.68
C GLY A 52 -26.03 3.97 9.07
N GLY A 53 -26.83 3.93 8.02
CA GLY A 53 -27.38 5.13 7.39
C GLY A 53 -28.57 5.70 8.18
N PHE A 54 -28.90 6.97 7.93
CA PHE A 54 -30.14 7.56 8.36
C PHE A 54 -31.20 7.24 7.29
N ASN A 55 -32.41 6.86 7.70
CA ASN A 55 -33.57 6.73 6.82
C ASN A 55 -34.35 8.04 6.83
N PRO A 56 -34.08 8.99 5.93
CA PRO A 56 -34.90 10.18 5.81
C PRO A 56 -36.23 9.81 5.19
N ASP A 57 -37.33 10.32 5.76
CA ASP A 57 -38.67 10.10 5.25
C ASP A 57 -39.35 11.41 4.87
N TRP A 58 -40.29 11.35 3.93
CA TRP A 58 -41.08 12.51 3.52
C TRP A 58 -42.19 12.70 4.53
N VAL A 59 -42.22 13.82 5.26
CA VAL A 59 -43.20 14.14 6.29
C VAL A 59 -44.02 15.35 5.85
N GLY A 60 -45.33 15.27 5.99
CA GLY A 60 -46.24 16.36 5.70
C GLY A 60 -46.13 17.52 6.68
N GLU A 61 -46.66 18.68 6.33
CA GLU A 61 -46.67 19.86 7.19
C GLU A 61 -47.49 19.57 8.45
N GLY A 62 -46.85 19.69 9.62
CA GLY A 62 -47.47 19.46 10.92
C GLY A 62 -47.56 17.99 11.36
N GLU A 63 -47.00 17.05 10.60
CA GLU A 63 -46.90 15.64 10.97
C GLU A 63 -45.68 15.35 11.84
N LEU A 64 -45.75 14.29 12.64
CA LEU A 64 -44.63 13.85 13.46
C LEU A 64 -43.49 13.30 12.59
N ILE A 65 -42.31 13.86 12.73
CA ILE A 65 -41.11 13.30 12.09
C ILE A 65 -40.82 11.95 12.74
N PRO A 66 -40.80 10.83 11.98
CA PRO A 66 -40.50 9.52 12.55
C PRO A 66 -39.10 9.52 13.17
N ASP A 67 -38.98 8.91 14.35
CA ASP A 67 -37.66 8.78 15.01
C ASP A 67 -36.81 7.80 14.19
N THR A 68 -35.74 8.31 13.64
CA THR A 68 -34.82 7.53 12.82
C THR A 68 -34.02 6.59 13.73
N GLU A 69 -33.80 5.37 13.31
CA GLU A 69 -32.95 4.44 14.03
C GLU A 69 -31.58 5.11 14.34
N LYS A 70 -31.09 4.85 15.56
CA LYS A 70 -29.83 5.45 16.02
C LYS A 70 -28.70 5.10 15.10
N ALA A 71 -27.98 6.10 14.65
CA ALA A 71 -26.76 5.90 13.88
C ALA A 71 -25.82 4.93 14.62
N ALA A 72 -25.46 3.85 13.96
CA ALA A 72 -24.48 2.91 14.47
C ALA A 72 -23.08 3.40 14.11
N PHE A 73 -22.27 3.62 15.15
CA PHE A 73 -20.87 4.00 14.96
C PHE A 73 -19.99 2.78 15.16
N GLY A 74 -19.12 2.53 14.19
CA GLY A 74 -18.00 1.62 14.29
C GLY A 74 -16.71 2.37 14.58
N GLU A 75 -15.65 1.66 14.84
CA GLU A 75 -14.32 2.21 15.06
C GLU A 75 -13.28 1.36 14.34
N LEU A 76 -12.52 1.97 13.43
CA LEU A 76 -11.36 1.35 12.83
C LEU A 76 -10.15 1.69 13.69
N GLN A 77 -9.56 0.70 14.36
CA GLN A 77 -8.34 0.86 15.13
C GLN A 77 -7.12 0.46 14.31
N LEU A 78 -6.21 1.38 14.10
CA LEU A 78 -4.95 1.18 13.39
C LEU A 78 -3.77 1.41 14.32
N MET A 79 -2.63 0.83 13.97
CA MET A 79 -1.36 0.96 14.68
C MET A 79 -1.45 0.57 16.17
N PRO A 80 -1.96 -0.63 16.51
CA PRO A 80 -1.93 -1.09 17.89
C PRO A 80 -0.50 -1.18 18.41
N THR A 81 -0.32 -1.07 19.74
CA THR A 81 1.01 -1.00 20.39
C THR A 81 1.89 -2.22 20.14
N ASN A 82 1.28 -3.38 19.87
CA ASN A 82 1.98 -4.64 19.58
C ASN A 82 2.41 -4.80 18.12
N ARG A 83 1.99 -3.91 17.20
CA ARG A 83 2.34 -3.98 15.78
C ARG A 83 3.86 -3.93 15.57
N LYS A 84 4.42 -4.91 14.84
CA LYS A 84 5.85 -5.02 14.59
C LYS A 84 6.35 -4.04 13.53
N SER A 85 7.62 -3.66 13.66
CA SER A 85 8.31 -2.77 12.71
C SER A 85 9.11 -3.56 11.69
N ILE A 86 9.22 -3.05 10.47
CA ILE A 86 10.16 -3.54 9.46
C ILE A 86 11.53 -2.96 9.81
N LYS A 87 12.52 -3.83 9.99
CA LYS A 87 13.88 -3.46 10.35
C LYS A 87 14.89 -4.24 9.52
N THR A 88 15.91 -3.56 9.03
CA THR A 88 17.04 -4.21 8.35
C THR A 88 18.35 -3.58 8.77
N ILE A 89 19.41 -4.37 8.79
CA ILE A 89 20.78 -3.91 9.04
C ILE A 89 21.66 -4.44 7.92
N THR A 90 22.37 -3.54 7.24
CA THR A 90 23.38 -3.86 6.24
C THR A 90 24.75 -3.42 6.76
N ARG A 91 25.79 -4.22 6.52
CA ARG A 91 27.18 -3.90 6.88
C ARG A 91 27.98 -3.55 5.64
N VAL A 92 28.86 -2.58 5.77
CA VAL A 92 29.77 -2.14 4.71
C VAL A 92 31.13 -1.91 5.33
N THR A 93 32.19 -2.43 4.71
CA THR A 93 33.56 -2.24 5.17
C THR A 93 34.02 -0.80 4.88
N ASN A 94 34.81 -0.23 5.79
CA ASN A 94 35.37 1.12 5.62
C ASN A 94 36.29 1.18 4.40
N GLU A 95 36.95 0.08 4.04
CA GLU A 95 37.76 0.01 2.82
C GLU A 95 36.90 0.19 1.56
N LEU A 96 35.71 -0.45 1.50
CA LEU A 96 34.81 -0.29 0.37
C LEU A 96 34.30 1.15 0.27
N VAL A 97 33.99 1.78 1.40
CA VAL A 97 33.55 3.20 1.44
C VAL A 97 34.67 4.13 0.97
N ARG A 98 35.93 3.86 1.32
CA ARG A 98 37.08 4.68 0.94
C ARG A 98 37.51 4.46 -0.53
N GLN A 99 37.42 3.23 -1.04
CA GLN A 99 37.83 2.88 -2.42
C GLN A 99 36.72 3.19 -3.42
N ALA A 100 35.51 3.38 -2.97
CA ALA A 100 34.38 3.67 -3.85
C ALA A 100 34.51 5.08 -4.43
N THR A 101 34.91 5.13 -5.68
CA THR A 101 34.64 6.30 -6.53
C THR A 101 33.13 6.53 -6.56
N VAL A 102 32.74 7.76 -6.21
CA VAL A 102 31.38 8.35 -6.27
C VAL A 102 30.27 7.39 -6.73
N GLY A 103 29.46 6.89 -5.80
CA GLY A 103 28.25 6.16 -6.18
C GLY A 103 27.85 4.95 -5.32
N VAL A 104 28.74 4.30 -4.58
CA VAL A 104 28.38 3.10 -3.79
C VAL A 104 27.35 3.41 -2.71
N SER A 105 27.44 4.56 -2.04
CA SER A 105 26.43 4.99 -1.05
C SER A 105 25.05 5.16 -1.69
N THR A 106 24.96 5.76 -2.88
CA THR A 106 23.69 5.96 -3.60
C THR A 106 23.12 4.63 -4.07
N VAL A 107 23.94 3.70 -4.55
CA VAL A 107 23.50 2.36 -4.96
C VAL A 107 22.99 1.57 -3.76
N LEU A 108 23.68 1.62 -2.63
CA LEU A 108 23.23 0.97 -1.38
C LEU A 108 21.92 1.57 -0.87
N GLN A 109 21.79 2.89 -0.88
CA GLN A 109 20.54 3.56 -0.49
C GLN A 109 19.38 3.15 -1.39
N SER A 110 19.55 3.20 -2.70
CA SER A 110 18.49 2.80 -3.65
C SER A 110 18.13 1.32 -3.52
N ARG A 111 19.08 0.47 -3.20
CA ARG A 111 18.83 -0.95 -2.94
C ARG A 111 18.06 -1.15 -1.64
N LEU A 112 18.46 -0.49 -0.56
CA LEU A 112 17.75 -0.55 0.73
C LEU A 112 16.31 -0.05 0.62
N VAL A 113 16.10 1.09 -0.05
CA VAL A 113 14.76 1.63 -0.32
C VAL A 113 13.90 0.60 -1.04
N ARG A 114 14.43 -0.01 -2.09
CA ARG A 114 13.70 -1.03 -2.86
C ARG A 114 13.39 -2.27 -2.04
N ASP A 115 14.32 -2.76 -1.23
CA ASP A 115 14.12 -3.96 -0.42
C ASP A 115 13.09 -3.70 0.70
N VAL A 116 13.10 -2.51 1.32
CA VAL A 116 12.08 -2.09 2.29
C VAL A 116 10.72 -1.90 1.63
N ALA A 117 10.66 -1.24 0.46
CA ALA A 117 9.43 -1.08 -0.32
C ALA A 117 8.82 -2.42 -0.71
N ASN A 118 9.63 -3.35 -1.19
CA ASN A 118 9.18 -4.69 -1.53
C ASN A 118 8.58 -5.42 -0.32
N LYS A 119 9.22 -5.35 0.84
CA LYS A 119 8.72 -6.00 2.07
C LYS A 119 7.45 -5.32 2.58
N LEU A 120 7.38 -4.00 2.45
CA LEU A 120 6.20 -3.22 2.80
C LEU A 120 5.01 -3.60 1.90
N ASP A 121 5.20 -3.63 0.58
CA ASP A 121 4.15 -4.01 -0.37
C ASP A 121 3.66 -5.44 -0.17
N ASP A 122 4.58 -6.40 0.10
CA ASP A 122 4.20 -7.77 0.44
C ASP A 122 3.26 -7.79 1.67
N ALA A 123 3.56 -6.98 2.69
CA ALA A 123 2.74 -6.90 3.90
C ALA A 123 1.43 -6.15 3.67
N LEU A 124 1.44 -5.00 2.98
CA LEU A 124 0.25 -4.18 2.74
C LEU A 124 -0.73 -4.86 1.77
N LEU A 125 -0.27 -5.65 0.80
CA LEU A 125 -1.14 -6.35 -0.15
C LEU A 125 -1.61 -7.69 0.37
N ALA A 126 -0.70 -8.55 0.83
CA ALA A 126 -0.98 -9.96 1.11
C ALA A 126 -0.65 -10.39 2.56
N GLY A 127 -0.33 -9.45 3.46
CA GLY A 127 -0.06 -9.77 4.87
C GLY A 127 -1.22 -10.50 5.53
N ASP A 128 -0.92 -11.51 6.34
CA ASP A 128 -1.91 -12.35 7.03
C ASP A 128 -2.33 -11.81 8.40
N GLY A 129 -1.67 -10.74 8.88
CA GLY A 129 -1.91 -10.19 10.23
C GLY A 129 -1.41 -11.09 11.38
N ALA A 130 -0.81 -12.26 11.08
CA ALA A 130 -0.31 -13.15 12.09
C ALA A 130 0.89 -12.55 12.83
N ASN A 131 1.07 -12.93 14.09
CA ASN A 131 2.19 -12.48 14.92
C ASN A 131 2.36 -10.97 15.00
N ASP A 132 1.27 -10.22 15.09
CA ASP A 132 1.25 -8.75 15.18
C ASP A 132 1.84 -8.04 13.96
N THR A 133 1.81 -8.69 12.79
CA THR A 133 2.16 -8.08 11.51
C THR A 133 0.98 -7.33 10.90
N VAL A 134 1.19 -6.66 9.78
CA VAL A 134 0.15 -5.93 9.07
C VAL A 134 -0.82 -6.91 8.40
N THR A 135 -2.12 -6.65 8.50
CA THR A 135 -3.14 -7.33 7.70
C THR A 135 -3.25 -6.62 6.36
N GLY A 136 -2.88 -7.30 5.28
CA GLY A 136 -2.92 -6.75 3.92
C GLY A 136 -4.33 -6.63 3.37
N ILE A 137 -4.49 -5.85 2.28
CA ILE A 137 -5.80 -5.60 1.65
C ILE A 137 -6.53 -6.91 1.32
N LEU A 138 -5.81 -7.93 0.84
CA LEU A 138 -6.38 -9.24 0.48
C LEU A 138 -6.98 -10.01 1.65
N ASN A 139 -6.61 -9.70 2.88
CA ASN A 139 -7.01 -10.42 4.09
C ASN A 139 -7.79 -9.55 5.06
N GLN A 140 -8.20 -8.34 4.65
CA GLN A 140 -9.05 -7.49 5.47
C GLN A 140 -10.47 -8.05 5.55
N PRO A 141 -11.08 -8.02 6.74
CA PRO A 141 -12.47 -8.45 6.92
C PRO A 141 -13.45 -7.45 6.29
N GLY A 142 -14.59 -7.95 5.84
CA GLY A 142 -15.69 -7.12 5.33
C GLY A 142 -15.57 -6.74 3.86
N THR A 143 -14.51 -7.17 3.15
CA THR A 143 -14.37 -6.95 1.70
C THR A 143 -15.31 -7.85 0.91
N GLN A 144 -15.74 -7.38 -0.27
CA GLN A 144 -16.55 -8.18 -1.18
C GLN A 144 -15.66 -9.20 -1.92
N ALA A 145 -16.15 -10.44 -2.05
CA ALA A 145 -15.43 -11.52 -2.73
C ALA A 145 -16.13 -11.86 -4.05
N GLY A 146 -15.36 -11.87 -5.13
CA GLY A 146 -15.79 -12.30 -6.46
C GLY A 146 -14.90 -13.38 -7.04
N THR A 147 -15.33 -13.97 -8.16
CA THR A 147 -14.55 -14.99 -8.89
C THR A 147 -13.74 -14.32 -9.98
N LEU A 148 -12.44 -14.59 -10.04
CA LEU A 148 -11.57 -14.16 -11.12
C LEU A 148 -11.65 -15.17 -12.26
N ASP A 149 -12.15 -14.73 -13.41
CA ASP A 149 -12.08 -15.48 -14.65
C ASP A 149 -11.19 -14.74 -15.65
N LEU A 150 -10.11 -15.39 -16.08
CA LEU A 150 -9.17 -14.86 -17.06
C LEU A 150 -9.49 -15.26 -18.50
N THR A 151 -10.56 -16.02 -18.71
CA THR A 151 -11.02 -16.44 -20.04
C THR A 151 -11.92 -15.40 -20.72
N GLY A 152 -12.48 -14.47 -19.92
CA GLY A 152 -13.35 -13.40 -20.35
C GLY A 152 -13.09 -12.10 -19.63
N THR A 153 -13.93 -11.13 -19.90
CA THR A 153 -13.89 -9.79 -19.28
C THR A 153 -15.03 -9.55 -18.29
N ASP A 154 -16.00 -10.47 -18.24
CA ASP A 154 -17.26 -10.27 -17.52
C ASP A 154 -17.04 -10.22 -16.00
N ALA A 155 -16.12 -11.01 -15.46
CA ALA A 155 -15.76 -10.99 -14.04
C ALA A 155 -15.30 -9.60 -13.55
N PHE A 156 -14.69 -8.82 -14.42
CA PHE A 156 -14.25 -7.46 -14.09
C PHE A 156 -15.41 -6.46 -14.12
N LEU A 157 -16.40 -6.67 -15.01
CA LEU A 157 -17.64 -5.90 -15.02
C LEU A 157 -18.50 -6.20 -13.82
N ASP A 158 -18.58 -7.48 -13.42
CA ASP A 158 -19.28 -7.90 -12.20
C ASP A 158 -18.66 -7.26 -10.96
N ALA A 159 -17.33 -7.20 -10.88
CA ALA A 159 -16.65 -6.52 -9.77
C ALA A 159 -16.95 -5.01 -9.72
N LEU A 160 -17.03 -4.35 -10.89
CA LEU A 160 -17.44 -2.95 -10.95
C LEU A 160 -18.90 -2.76 -10.53
N ALA A 161 -19.79 -3.70 -10.90
CA ALA A 161 -21.19 -3.67 -10.47
C ALA A 161 -21.31 -3.89 -8.94
N MET A 162 -20.49 -4.78 -8.36
CA MET A 162 -20.43 -4.97 -6.90
C MET A 162 -20.00 -3.69 -6.17
N ALA A 163 -18.96 -3.01 -6.66
CA ALA A 163 -18.52 -1.73 -6.09
C ALA A 163 -19.58 -0.62 -6.25
N ALA A 164 -20.27 -0.60 -7.39
CA ALA A 164 -21.33 0.37 -7.65
C ALA A 164 -22.56 0.14 -6.76
N ALA A 165 -22.85 -1.09 -6.36
CA ALA A 165 -23.93 -1.41 -5.42
C ALA A 165 -23.72 -0.76 -4.03
N GLU A 166 -22.44 -0.59 -3.64
CA GLU A 166 -22.05 0.11 -2.41
C GLU A 166 -21.81 1.61 -2.61
N GLU A 167 -22.25 2.16 -3.75
CA GLU A 167 -22.10 3.58 -4.11
C GLU A 167 -20.62 4.05 -4.13
N VAL A 168 -19.67 3.13 -4.29
CA VAL A 168 -18.24 3.43 -4.37
C VAL A 168 -17.78 3.47 -5.81
N THR A 169 -17.02 4.51 -6.16
CA THR A 169 -16.37 4.61 -7.48
C THR A 169 -14.91 4.19 -7.34
N PRO A 170 -14.55 2.96 -7.74
CA PRO A 170 -13.19 2.48 -7.62
C PRO A 170 -12.26 3.25 -8.57
N ASN A 171 -11.06 3.54 -8.11
CA ASN A 171 -10.07 4.33 -8.87
C ASN A 171 -8.83 3.51 -9.26
N ARG A 172 -8.71 2.26 -8.80
CA ARG A 172 -7.53 1.45 -9.05
C ARG A 172 -7.83 -0.05 -9.12
N TRP A 173 -7.29 -0.67 -10.16
CA TRP A 173 -7.07 -2.11 -10.21
C TRP A 173 -5.66 -2.45 -9.79
N ILE A 174 -5.48 -3.51 -9.01
CA ILE A 174 -4.17 -4.07 -8.71
C ILE A 174 -4.21 -5.56 -9.08
N LEU A 175 -3.36 -5.97 -10.03
CA LEU A 175 -3.32 -7.33 -10.58
C LEU A 175 -1.91 -7.89 -10.61
N ASN A 176 -1.81 -9.23 -10.58
CA ASN A 176 -0.56 -9.91 -10.88
C ASN A 176 -0.15 -9.72 -12.35
N GLY A 177 1.15 -9.60 -12.62
CA GLY A 177 1.66 -9.40 -13.97
C GLY A 177 1.30 -10.54 -14.94
N GLY A 178 1.38 -11.79 -14.48
CA GLY A 178 1.02 -12.96 -15.28
C GLY A 178 -0.46 -12.92 -15.70
N ASP A 179 -1.35 -12.64 -14.76
CA ASP A 179 -2.79 -12.59 -14.98
C ASP A 179 -3.17 -11.44 -15.92
N PHE A 180 -2.58 -10.25 -15.69
CA PHE A 180 -2.82 -9.09 -16.54
C PHE A 180 -2.41 -9.33 -18.00
N PHE A 181 -1.23 -9.91 -18.23
CA PHE A 181 -0.82 -10.22 -19.60
C PHE A 181 -1.60 -11.39 -20.21
N THR A 182 -2.17 -12.28 -19.41
CA THR A 182 -3.10 -13.31 -19.90
C THR A 182 -4.39 -12.67 -20.39
N LEU A 183 -4.95 -11.72 -19.65
CA LEU A 183 -6.11 -10.92 -20.11
C LEU A 183 -5.84 -10.17 -21.41
N ARG A 184 -4.66 -9.56 -21.55
CA ARG A 184 -4.29 -8.85 -22.78
C ARG A 184 -4.14 -9.75 -24.00
N LYS A 185 -3.97 -11.04 -23.83
CA LYS A 185 -3.94 -12.03 -24.92
C LYS A 185 -5.33 -12.41 -25.43
N LEU A 186 -6.40 -12.04 -24.72
CA LEU A 186 -7.76 -12.31 -25.15
C LEU A 186 -8.04 -11.65 -26.51
N LYS A 187 -8.61 -12.44 -27.41
CA LYS A 187 -8.94 -12.00 -28.77
C LYS A 187 -10.43 -12.20 -29.02
N ASP A 188 -10.97 -11.34 -29.86
CA ASP A 188 -12.29 -11.53 -30.42
C ASP A 188 -12.31 -12.65 -31.49
N GLN A 189 -13.50 -12.96 -32.01
CA GLN A 189 -13.66 -13.96 -33.08
C GLN A 189 -12.92 -13.60 -34.38
N ASN A 190 -12.55 -12.33 -34.54
CA ASN A 190 -11.81 -11.81 -35.69
C ASN A 190 -10.28 -11.77 -35.46
N GLY A 191 -9.81 -12.27 -34.31
CA GLY A 191 -8.38 -12.32 -33.94
C GLY A 191 -7.82 -11.01 -33.43
N ARG A 192 -8.64 -9.98 -33.16
CA ARG A 192 -8.21 -8.71 -32.56
C ARG A 192 -8.13 -8.83 -31.06
N HIS A 193 -7.12 -8.22 -30.45
CA HIS A 193 -7.03 -8.17 -28.99
C HIS A 193 -8.16 -7.32 -28.41
N LEU A 194 -8.89 -7.84 -27.42
CA LEU A 194 -9.99 -7.14 -26.78
C LEU A 194 -9.51 -5.91 -25.99
N LEU A 195 -8.36 -6.03 -25.33
CA LEU A 195 -7.74 -4.94 -24.57
C LEU A 195 -6.62 -4.30 -25.41
N GLN A 196 -6.99 -3.37 -26.27
CA GLN A 196 -6.01 -2.59 -27.05
C GLN A 196 -5.57 -1.36 -26.25
N THR A 197 -4.25 -1.16 -26.17
CA THR A 197 -3.67 0.11 -25.74
C THR A 197 -3.23 0.85 -26.99
N GLU A 198 -3.52 2.13 -27.11
CA GLU A 198 -2.96 2.93 -28.21
C GLU A 198 -1.43 2.88 -28.16
N ILE A 199 -0.82 2.51 -29.28
CA ILE A 199 0.64 2.30 -29.41
C ILE A 199 1.40 3.63 -29.29
N ALA A 200 0.72 4.75 -29.40
CA ALA A 200 1.28 6.11 -29.50
C ALA A 200 1.15 6.94 -28.20
N GLY A 201 0.60 6.41 -27.12
CA GLY A 201 0.40 7.11 -25.84
C GLY A 201 1.31 6.62 -24.73
N ASP A 202 1.36 7.39 -23.66
CA ASP A 202 1.99 6.99 -22.39
C ASP A 202 1.42 5.64 -21.93
N VAL A 203 2.27 4.72 -21.45
CA VAL A 203 1.88 3.33 -21.17
C VAL A 203 1.09 3.25 -19.86
N ALA A 204 -0.04 3.94 -19.79
CA ALA A 204 -0.98 3.80 -18.71
C ALA A 204 -1.95 2.65 -19.04
N TYR A 205 -1.83 1.55 -18.31
CA TYR A 205 -2.77 0.45 -18.44
C TYR A 205 -4.10 0.81 -17.78
N SER A 206 -5.20 0.62 -18.50
CA SER A 206 -6.56 0.78 -17.97
C SER A 206 -7.43 -0.42 -18.31
N LEU A 207 -8.38 -0.72 -17.45
CA LEU A 207 -9.37 -1.78 -17.62
C LEU A 207 -10.74 -1.19 -17.30
N PHE A 208 -11.62 -1.09 -18.31
CA PHE A 208 -12.94 -0.45 -18.21
C PHE A 208 -12.91 0.98 -17.62
N GLY A 209 -11.91 1.77 -18.04
CA GLY A 209 -11.78 3.16 -17.59
C GLY A 209 -11.09 3.33 -16.24
N VAL A 210 -10.78 2.24 -15.52
CA VAL A 210 -10.06 2.27 -14.25
C VAL A 210 -8.58 1.94 -14.49
N PRO A 211 -7.64 2.75 -14.01
CA PRO A 211 -6.21 2.49 -14.12
C PRO A 211 -5.80 1.17 -13.48
N VAL A 212 -4.88 0.45 -14.11
CA VAL A 212 -4.34 -0.82 -13.63
C VAL A 212 -2.92 -0.65 -13.12
N THR A 213 -2.69 -1.07 -11.91
CA THR A 213 -1.35 -1.23 -11.34
C THR A 213 -0.97 -2.71 -11.38
N VAL A 214 0.11 -3.02 -12.09
CA VAL A 214 0.61 -4.38 -12.21
C VAL A 214 1.67 -4.62 -11.14
N SER A 215 1.46 -5.62 -10.28
CA SER A 215 2.41 -5.96 -9.22
C SER A 215 2.50 -7.46 -8.99
N ASN A 216 3.72 -7.99 -9.01
CA ASN A 216 3.98 -9.39 -8.69
C ASN A 216 3.91 -9.69 -7.16
N LYS A 217 3.58 -8.68 -6.33
CA LYS A 217 3.38 -8.81 -4.89
C LYS A 217 1.99 -9.38 -4.55
N ILE A 218 1.06 -9.30 -5.48
CA ILE A 218 -0.21 -10.02 -5.40
C ILE A 218 0.00 -11.45 -5.89
N PRO A 219 -0.49 -12.46 -5.17
CA PRO A 219 -0.49 -13.83 -5.64
C PRO A 219 -1.21 -13.97 -7.00
N ALA A 220 -0.71 -14.83 -7.86
CA ALA A 220 -1.40 -15.15 -9.11
C ALA A 220 -2.81 -15.70 -8.82
N GLY A 221 -3.76 -15.39 -9.69
CA GLY A 221 -5.16 -15.74 -9.50
C GLY A 221 -5.91 -14.83 -8.50
N LYS A 222 -5.35 -13.69 -8.11
CA LYS A 222 -6.04 -12.68 -7.30
C LYS A 222 -5.95 -11.30 -7.93
N ALA A 223 -7.05 -10.55 -7.82
CA ALA A 223 -7.12 -9.16 -8.26
C ALA A 223 -7.86 -8.32 -7.22
N ILE A 224 -7.46 -7.06 -7.09
CA ILE A 224 -8.08 -6.10 -6.18
C ILE A 224 -8.65 -4.96 -7.00
N LEU A 225 -9.91 -4.62 -6.74
CA LEU A 225 -10.55 -3.39 -7.19
C LEU A 225 -10.88 -2.56 -5.97
N ALA A 226 -10.36 -1.35 -5.89
CA ALA A 226 -10.57 -0.48 -4.73
C ALA A 226 -10.59 1.00 -5.10
N ASP A 227 -11.28 1.80 -4.30
CA ASP A 227 -10.98 3.21 -4.17
C ASP A 227 -9.84 3.38 -3.17
N MET A 228 -8.64 3.71 -3.66
CA MET A 228 -7.46 3.85 -2.81
C MET A 228 -7.60 4.95 -1.75
N LYS A 229 -8.51 5.92 -1.93
CA LYS A 229 -8.79 6.94 -0.91
C LYS A 229 -9.46 6.36 0.34
N GLN A 230 -10.16 5.23 0.20
CA GLN A 230 -10.79 4.50 1.30
C GLN A 230 -9.80 3.55 2.01
N VAL A 231 -8.60 3.40 1.48
CA VAL A 231 -7.52 2.63 2.11
C VAL A 231 -6.74 3.58 3.01
N ALA A 232 -6.84 3.38 4.32
CA ALA A 232 -6.07 4.13 5.32
C ALA A 232 -4.74 3.43 5.59
N VAL A 233 -3.66 4.13 5.36
CA VAL A 233 -2.31 3.69 5.73
C VAL A 233 -1.82 4.58 6.87
N VAL A 234 -1.42 3.99 7.98
CA VAL A 234 -0.82 4.72 9.10
C VAL A 234 0.67 4.49 9.13
N ARG A 235 1.40 5.57 9.27
CA ARG A 235 2.85 5.59 9.42
C ARG A 235 3.19 6.15 10.80
N ASP A 236 3.91 5.36 11.63
CA ASP A 236 4.37 5.76 12.95
C ASP A 236 5.74 6.43 12.85
N ILE A 237 6.70 5.72 12.31
CA ILE A 237 8.08 6.18 12.17
C ILE A 237 8.40 6.25 10.68
N ASP A 238 8.78 7.43 10.24
CA ASP A 238 9.38 7.60 8.92
C ASP A 238 10.58 6.66 8.78
N PRO A 239 10.89 6.18 7.58
CA PRO A 239 12.07 5.36 7.37
C PRO A 239 13.30 6.04 7.95
N THR A 240 13.72 5.63 9.12
CA THR A 240 14.89 6.19 9.79
C THR A 240 16.13 5.37 9.49
N VAL A 241 17.20 6.06 9.09
CA VAL A 241 18.50 5.44 8.89
C VAL A 241 19.39 5.80 10.07
N THR A 242 19.90 4.78 10.74
CA THR A 242 20.87 4.95 11.82
C THR A 242 22.19 4.33 11.39
N ILE A 243 23.26 5.12 11.42
CA ILE A 243 24.61 4.65 11.14
C ILE A 243 25.21 4.13 12.46
N LEU A 244 25.65 2.88 12.46
CA LEU A 244 26.19 2.17 13.62
C LEU A 244 27.72 2.04 13.45
N ASN A 245 28.46 3.06 13.88
CA ASN A 245 29.91 3.09 13.72
C ASN A 245 30.64 2.22 14.75
N GLU A 246 30.08 2.11 15.98
CA GLU A 246 30.77 1.46 17.09
C GLU A 246 30.53 -0.06 17.14
N ARG A 247 29.35 -0.52 16.70
CA ARG A 247 28.95 -1.92 16.84
C ARG A 247 29.84 -2.91 16.09
N TYR A 248 30.42 -2.49 14.99
CA TYR A 248 31.24 -3.32 14.09
C TYR A 248 32.68 -2.80 13.95
N ALA A 249 33.12 -1.97 14.89
CA ALA A 249 34.45 -1.38 14.88
C ALA A 249 35.57 -2.45 14.89
N GLU A 250 35.33 -3.61 15.51
CA GLU A 250 36.26 -4.74 15.53
C GLU A 250 36.57 -5.33 14.18
N TYR A 251 35.65 -5.12 13.20
CA TYR A 251 35.76 -5.63 11.83
C TYR A 251 36.07 -4.54 10.80
N ASP A 252 36.34 -3.30 11.26
CA ASP A 252 36.46 -2.11 10.40
C ASP A 252 35.27 -1.93 9.45
N GLU A 253 34.05 -2.17 9.98
CA GLU A 253 32.79 -2.10 9.27
C GLU A 253 31.86 -1.05 9.86
N VAL A 254 31.03 -0.45 9.00
CA VAL A 254 29.93 0.44 9.38
C VAL A 254 28.60 -0.27 9.14
N GLY A 255 27.74 -0.27 10.15
CA GLY A 255 26.38 -0.79 10.03
C GLY A 255 25.40 0.32 9.63
N ILE A 256 24.54 0.04 8.68
CA ILE A 256 23.42 0.91 8.30
C ILE A 256 22.12 0.21 8.71
N ARG A 257 21.40 0.78 9.67
CA ARG A 257 20.10 0.25 10.13
C ARG A 257 18.98 1.11 9.58
N VAL A 258 18.02 0.48 8.92
CA VAL A 258 16.76 1.10 8.52
C VAL A 258 15.63 0.54 9.39
N THR A 259 14.80 1.42 9.92
CA THR A 259 13.62 1.05 10.71
C THR A 259 12.43 1.85 10.21
N THR A 260 11.29 1.17 10.00
CA THR A 260 10.02 1.80 9.65
C THR A 260 8.86 1.00 10.21
N ARG A 261 7.72 1.65 10.42
CA ARG A 261 6.52 1.03 10.96
C ARG A 261 5.28 1.57 10.26
N TYR A 262 4.54 0.66 9.67
CA TYR A 262 3.29 0.93 8.95
C TYR A 262 2.18 0.01 9.42
N ASP A 263 0.96 0.47 9.25
CA ASP A 263 -0.24 -0.34 9.38
C ASP A 263 -1.25 0.05 8.31
N LEU A 264 -2.21 -0.83 8.02
CA LEU A 264 -3.22 -0.63 6.99
C LEU A 264 -4.59 -1.06 7.49
N GLY A 265 -5.60 -0.32 7.12
CA GLY A 265 -7.00 -0.69 7.31
C GLY A 265 -7.90 -0.07 6.25
N LEU A 266 -9.10 -0.59 6.15
CA LEU A 266 -10.10 -0.10 5.20
C LEU A 266 -11.13 0.74 5.95
N ILE A 267 -11.35 1.98 5.47
CA ILE A 267 -12.38 2.87 6.02
C ILE A 267 -13.77 2.36 5.61
N HIS A 268 -13.88 1.90 4.37
CA HIS A 268 -15.10 1.31 3.82
C HIS A 268 -14.75 -0.04 3.17
N PRO A 269 -14.75 -1.13 3.94
CA PRO A 269 -14.30 -2.43 3.43
C PRO A 269 -15.22 -2.99 2.34
N GLU A 270 -16.53 -2.72 2.40
CA GLU A 270 -17.50 -3.18 1.40
C GLU A 270 -17.27 -2.56 0.01
N GLY A 271 -16.62 -1.38 -0.06
CA GLY A 271 -16.20 -0.76 -1.33
C GLY A 271 -14.97 -1.39 -1.98
N VAL A 272 -14.37 -2.40 -1.35
CA VAL A 272 -13.20 -3.12 -1.88
C VAL A 272 -13.63 -4.50 -2.35
N VAL A 273 -13.39 -4.81 -3.63
CA VAL A 273 -13.71 -6.09 -4.24
C VAL A 273 -12.44 -6.89 -4.49
N ILE A 274 -12.41 -8.11 -3.97
CA ILE A 274 -11.31 -9.06 -4.14
C ILE A 274 -11.79 -10.18 -5.06
N LEU A 275 -11.19 -10.28 -6.23
CA LEU A 275 -11.42 -11.40 -7.13
C LEU A 275 -10.40 -12.50 -6.86
N SER A 276 -10.87 -13.74 -6.77
CA SER A 276 -10.02 -14.93 -6.60
C SER A 276 -10.36 -15.97 -7.66
N ALA A 277 -9.33 -16.61 -8.26
CA ALA A 277 -9.54 -17.66 -9.23
C ALA A 277 -10.32 -18.83 -8.62
N ALA A 278 -11.24 -19.40 -9.37
CA ALA A 278 -11.98 -20.58 -8.95
C ALA A 278 -10.99 -21.75 -8.76
N GLY A 279 -10.74 -22.16 -7.52
CA GLY A 279 -9.86 -23.28 -7.18
C GLY A 279 -8.64 -22.94 -6.33
N GLY A 280 -8.47 -21.70 -5.88
CA GLY A 280 -7.41 -21.27 -4.95
C GLY A 280 -7.98 -21.06 -3.54
N ALA A 281 -8.20 -22.14 -2.80
CA ALA A 281 -8.39 -22.13 -1.35
C ALA A 281 -7.11 -22.66 -0.69
#